data_ca58ff659a28e863e9d051a55226e8ca
#
_entry.id   ca58ff659a28e863e9d051a55226e8ca
#
_cell.length_a   1.000
_cell.length_b   1.000
_cell.length_c   1.000
_cell.angle_alpha   90.00
_cell.angle_beta   90.00
_cell.angle_gamma   90.00
#
_symmetry.space_group_name_H-M   'P 1'
#
loop_
_entity.id
_entity.type
_entity.pdbx_description
1 polymer ?
#
loop_
_entity_poly.entity_id
_entity_poly.type
_entity_poly.pdbx_seq_one_letter_code
_entity_poly.pdbx_strand_id
1 'polypeptide(L)'
;MANVAQKYAQALYDVTLSHNILSEVYDEFTEINTAVESQIDYLKGIDYEPKITIADRRHIADNVFAGTQPYLMNTLKIVAGHRNLHLIPAIFKAFEAQYYQFHGLADAYVESASTLNEDELMQVTNALLDRTGLKDLIIHSTVNEELIGGVRVKIGTKVYDGSVQNDLNQLVKKFNRVH
;
A
#
# COMPACT_ATOMS: atom_id res chain seq x y z
N MET A 1 -3.97 -14.69 10.13
CA MET A 1 -4.52 -14.19 8.85
C MET A 1 -3.47 -13.47 8.00
N ALA A 2 -2.65 -12.58 8.53
CA ALA A 2 -1.58 -11.90 7.76
C ALA A 2 -0.65 -12.86 6.98
N ASN A 3 -0.28 -14.00 7.56
CA ASN A 3 0.60 -14.98 6.90
C ASN A 3 -0.04 -15.62 5.65
N VAL A 4 -1.37 -15.79 5.60
CA VAL A 4 -2.06 -16.37 4.44
C VAL A 4 -2.08 -15.39 3.27
N ALA A 5 -2.42 -14.13 3.53
CA ALA A 5 -2.41 -13.06 2.52
C ALA A 5 -1.02 -12.88 1.90
N GLN A 6 0.02 -12.86 2.75
CA GLN A 6 1.41 -12.76 2.30
C GLN A 6 1.83 -13.91 1.39
N LYS A 7 1.38 -15.15 1.67
CA LYS A 7 1.70 -16.32 0.83
C LYS A 7 1.07 -16.23 -0.57
N TYR A 8 -0.21 -15.78 -0.65
CA TYR A 8 -0.85 -15.55 -1.94
C TYR A 8 -0.17 -14.43 -2.73
N ALA A 9 0.14 -13.33 -2.05
CA ALA A 9 0.84 -12.20 -2.65
C ALA A 9 2.23 -12.59 -3.18
N GLN A 10 3.00 -13.35 -2.39
CA GLN A 10 4.32 -13.83 -2.80
C GLN A 10 4.23 -14.75 -4.03
N ALA A 11 3.30 -15.72 -4.02
CA ALA A 11 3.13 -16.62 -5.15
C ALA A 11 2.73 -15.89 -6.43
N LEU A 12 1.83 -14.89 -6.33
CA LEU A 12 1.45 -14.06 -7.47
C LEU A 12 2.63 -13.22 -7.96
N TYR A 13 3.39 -12.60 -7.04
CA TYR A 13 4.56 -11.79 -7.36
C TYR A 13 5.63 -12.61 -8.10
N ASP A 14 5.98 -13.80 -7.61
CA ASP A 14 7.01 -14.65 -8.21
C ASP A 14 6.64 -15.04 -9.65
N VAL A 15 5.38 -15.38 -9.89
CA VAL A 15 4.89 -15.73 -11.22
C VAL A 15 4.86 -14.52 -12.16
N THR A 16 4.34 -13.38 -11.69
CA THR A 16 4.25 -12.16 -12.50
C THR A 16 5.62 -11.59 -12.85
N LEU A 17 6.57 -11.67 -11.93
CA LEU A 17 7.96 -11.29 -12.17
C LEU A 17 8.62 -12.19 -13.22
N SER A 18 8.43 -13.51 -13.13
CA SER A 18 9.03 -14.47 -14.09
C SER A 18 8.51 -14.31 -15.52
N HIS A 19 7.31 -13.75 -15.68
CA HIS A 19 6.67 -13.53 -16.99
C HIS A 19 6.78 -12.06 -17.47
N ASN A 20 7.44 -11.17 -16.72
CA ASN A 20 7.56 -9.75 -17.02
C ASN A 20 6.22 -9.01 -17.17
N ILE A 21 5.20 -9.41 -16.40
CA ILE A 21 3.84 -8.84 -16.40
C ILE A 21 3.49 -8.18 -15.07
N LEU A 22 4.50 -7.89 -14.23
CA LEU A 22 4.31 -7.41 -12.88
C LEU A 22 3.52 -6.09 -12.83
N SER A 23 3.82 -5.13 -13.71
CA SER A 23 3.13 -3.84 -13.76
C SER A 23 1.69 -3.97 -14.26
N GLU A 24 1.46 -4.78 -15.31
CA GLU A 24 0.12 -5.06 -15.84
C GLU A 24 -0.79 -5.65 -14.74
N VAL A 25 -0.28 -6.65 -14.02
CA VAL A 25 -1.04 -7.28 -12.93
C VAL A 25 -1.24 -6.33 -11.76
N TYR A 26 -0.28 -5.45 -11.46
CA TYR A 26 -0.43 -4.44 -10.42
C TYR A 26 -1.56 -3.47 -10.73
N ASP A 27 -1.63 -2.96 -11.96
CA ASP A 27 -2.67 -2.03 -12.39
C ASP A 27 -4.06 -2.68 -12.32
N GLU A 28 -4.23 -3.87 -12.89
CA GLU A 28 -5.50 -4.62 -12.81
C GLU A 28 -5.89 -4.96 -11.36
N PHE A 29 -4.92 -5.37 -10.53
CA PHE A 29 -5.21 -5.71 -9.14
C PHE A 29 -5.59 -4.48 -8.32
N THR A 30 -5.06 -3.31 -8.64
CA THR A 30 -5.45 -2.02 -8.04
C THR A 30 -6.92 -1.70 -8.33
N GLU A 31 -7.37 -1.87 -9.57
CA GLU A 31 -8.77 -1.69 -9.96
C GLU A 31 -9.70 -2.66 -9.21
N ILE A 32 -9.31 -3.94 -9.17
CA ILE A 32 -10.07 -4.97 -8.43
C ILE A 32 -10.14 -4.62 -6.94
N ASN A 33 -9.03 -4.23 -6.32
CA ASN A 33 -8.99 -3.88 -4.90
C ASN A 33 -9.94 -2.72 -4.60
N THR A 34 -9.90 -1.67 -5.41
CA THR A 34 -10.79 -0.50 -5.27
C THR A 34 -12.27 -0.90 -5.33
N ALA A 35 -12.63 -1.77 -6.27
CA ALA A 35 -14.00 -2.28 -6.40
C ALA A 35 -14.41 -3.16 -5.20
N VAL A 36 -13.49 -4.01 -4.73
CA VAL A 36 -13.73 -4.98 -3.65
C VAL A 36 -13.82 -4.33 -2.28
N GLU A 37 -13.08 -3.25 -2.01
CA GLU A 37 -13.09 -2.58 -0.71
C GLU A 37 -14.49 -2.17 -0.25
N SER A 38 -15.33 -1.71 -1.17
CA SER A 38 -16.71 -1.34 -0.88
C SER A 38 -17.65 -2.54 -0.64
N GLN A 39 -17.23 -3.76 -1.01
CA GLN A 39 -18.04 -4.98 -1.01
C GLN A 39 -17.51 -6.06 -0.03
N ILE A 40 -16.65 -5.69 0.91
CA ILE A 40 -15.95 -6.64 1.78
C ILE A 40 -16.91 -7.51 2.60
N ASP A 41 -18.01 -6.94 3.08
CA ASP A 41 -18.99 -7.69 3.87
C ASP A 41 -19.80 -8.67 3.03
N TYR A 42 -20.07 -8.35 1.77
CA TYR A 42 -20.66 -9.28 0.83
C TYR A 42 -19.73 -10.47 0.53
N LEU A 43 -18.45 -10.22 0.35
CA LEU A 43 -17.44 -11.26 0.14
C LEU A 43 -17.29 -12.17 1.37
N LYS A 44 -17.34 -11.61 2.57
CA LYS A 44 -17.40 -12.41 3.81
C LYS A 44 -18.65 -13.31 3.83
N GLY A 45 -19.80 -12.79 3.40
CA GLY A 45 -21.02 -13.57 3.28
C GLY A 45 -20.83 -14.79 2.39
N ILE A 46 -20.20 -14.63 1.21
CA ILE A 46 -19.88 -15.75 0.31
C ILE A 46 -18.91 -16.75 0.96
N ASP A 47 -17.87 -16.27 1.62
CA ASP A 47 -16.85 -17.11 2.23
C ASP A 47 -17.42 -17.98 3.37
N TYR A 48 -18.30 -17.42 4.18
CA TYR A 48 -18.85 -18.10 5.36
C TYR A 48 -20.17 -18.85 5.08
N GLU A 49 -20.78 -18.71 3.89
CA GLU A 49 -22.01 -19.43 3.54
C GLU A 49 -21.73 -20.95 3.36
N PRO A 50 -22.29 -21.81 4.23
CA PRO A 50 -22.00 -23.24 4.18
C PRO A 50 -22.56 -23.93 2.92
N LYS A 51 -23.62 -23.38 2.34
CA LYS A 51 -24.31 -23.95 1.18
C LYS A 51 -23.57 -23.74 -0.14
N ILE A 52 -22.68 -22.77 -0.20
CA ILE A 52 -21.89 -22.50 -1.40
C ILE A 52 -20.70 -23.47 -1.44
N THR A 53 -20.65 -24.29 -2.50
CA THR A 53 -19.56 -25.27 -2.69
C THR A 53 -18.27 -24.57 -3.16
N ILE A 54 -17.15 -25.30 -3.15
CA ILE A 54 -15.87 -24.81 -3.68
C ILE A 54 -16.01 -24.49 -5.18
N ALA A 55 -16.75 -25.32 -5.94
CA ALA A 55 -16.99 -25.10 -7.36
C ALA A 55 -17.78 -23.83 -7.61
N ASP A 56 -18.83 -23.59 -6.82
CA ASP A 56 -19.66 -22.38 -6.94
C ASP A 56 -18.84 -21.12 -6.63
N ARG A 57 -17.97 -21.13 -5.59
CA ARG A 57 -17.09 -19.99 -5.28
C ARG A 57 -16.12 -19.69 -6.40
N ARG A 58 -15.54 -20.72 -7.01
CA ARG A 58 -14.66 -20.53 -8.17
C ARG A 58 -15.40 -19.97 -9.36
N HIS A 59 -16.64 -20.44 -9.60
CA HIS A 59 -17.48 -19.92 -10.66
C HIS A 59 -17.92 -18.45 -10.42
N ILE A 60 -18.19 -18.09 -9.16
CA ILE A 60 -18.44 -16.69 -8.80
C ILE A 60 -17.19 -15.84 -9.13
N ALA A 61 -16.01 -16.30 -8.76
CA ALA A 61 -14.77 -15.59 -9.08
C ALA A 61 -14.54 -15.49 -10.59
N ASP A 62 -14.83 -16.54 -11.38
CA ASP A 62 -14.76 -16.51 -12.83
C ASP A 62 -15.65 -15.43 -13.46
N ASN A 63 -16.86 -15.26 -12.92
CA ASN A 63 -17.81 -14.28 -13.45
C ASN A 63 -17.49 -12.85 -13.00
N VAL A 64 -17.10 -12.68 -11.72
CA VAL A 64 -16.84 -11.35 -11.12
C VAL A 64 -15.55 -10.73 -11.67
N PHE A 65 -14.51 -11.55 -11.84
CA PHE A 65 -13.20 -11.10 -12.28
C PHE A 65 -12.91 -11.47 -13.74
N ALA A 66 -13.96 -11.70 -14.55
CA ALA A 66 -13.82 -12.04 -15.95
C ALA A 66 -13.05 -10.98 -16.73
N GLY A 67 -12.10 -11.43 -17.57
CA GLY A 67 -11.29 -10.55 -18.41
C GLY A 67 -9.99 -10.05 -17.77
N THR A 68 -9.71 -10.40 -16.51
CA THR A 68 -8.42 -10.08 -15.89
C THR A 68 -7.32 -11.03 -16.38
N GLN A 69 -6.10 -10.59 -16.15
CA GLN A 69 -4.89 -11.32 -16.51
C GLN A 69 -4.92 -12.76 -15.95
N PRO A 70 -4.59 -13.80 -16.73
CA PRO A 70 -4.81 -15.20 -16.38
C PRO A 70 -4.20 -15.64 -15.04
N TYR A 71 -3.02 -15.13 -14.69
CA TYR A 71 -2.36 -15.50 -13.42
C TYR A 71 -3.06 -14.85 -12.22
N LEU A 72 -3.52 -13.60 -12.36
CA LEU A 72 -4.33 -12.92 -11.35
C LEU A 72 -5.67 -13.65 -11.17
N MET A 73 -6.36 -13.96 -12.27
CA MET A 73 -7.61 -14.72 -12.28
C MET A 73 -7.45 -16.06 -11.55
N ASN A 74 -6.40 -16.83 -11.87
CA ASN A 74 -6.15 -18.12 -11.23
C ASN A 74 -5.89 -17.96 -9.73
N THR A 75 -5.16 -16.93 -9.32
CA THR A 75 -4.94 -16.63 -7.91
C THR A 75 -6.26 -16.32 -7.20
N LEU A 76 -7.11 -15.47 -7.77
CA LEU A 76 -8.43 -15.13 -7.21
C LEU A 76 -9.36 -16.34 -7.11
N LYS A 77 -9.33 -17.26 -8.08
CA LYS A 77 -10.06 -18.55 -8.02
C LYS A 77 -9.58 -19.44 -6.87
N ILE A 78 -8.28 -19.50 -6.63
CA ILE A 78 -7.71 -20.26 -5.51
C ILE A 78 -8.14 -19.63 -4.20
N VAL A 79 -8.06 -18.31 -4.07
CA VAL A 79 -8.51 -17.53 -2.92
C VAL A 79 -10.00 -17.80 -2.63
N ALA A 80 -10.86 -17.75 -3.66
CA ALA A 80 -12.28 -18.05 -3.56
C ALA A 80 -12.55 -19.48 -3.10
N GLY A 81 -11.86 -20.46 -3.69
CA GLY A 81 -11.97 -21.87 -3.32
C GLY A 81 -11.62 -22.15 -1.86
N HIS A 82 -10.72 -21.37 -1.28
CA HIS A 82 -10.29 -21.50 0.12
C HIS A 82 -11.08 -20.61 1.10
N ARG A 83 -12.19 -19.99 0.67
CA ARG A 83 -13.00 -19.10 1.53
C ARG A 83 -12.23 -17.88 2.04
N ASN A 84 -11.44 -17.28 1.20
CA ASN A 84 -10.56 -16.17 1.54
C ASN A 84 -10.78 -14.92 0.68
N LEU A 85 -11.95 -14.79 0.00
CA LEU A 85 -12.27 -13.61 -0.82
C LEU A 85 -12.19 -12.31 -0.01
N HIS A 86 -12.59 -12.35 1.25
CA HIS A 86 -12.49 -11.21 2.17
C HIS A 86 -11.04 -10.76 2.45
N LEU A 87 -10.04 -11.59 2.10
CA LEU A 87 -8.62 -11.25 2.25
C LEU A 87 -8.04 -10.54 1.01
N ILE A 88 -8.81 -10.35 -0.07
CA ILE A 88 -8.32 -9.69 -1.29
C ILE A 88 -7.60 -8.37 -0.99
N PRO A 89 -8.13 -7.44 -0.16
CA PRO A 89 -7.41 -6.20 0.16
C PRO A 89 -6.10 -6.42 0.91
N ALA A 90 -6.05 -7.42 1.78
CA ALA A 90 -4.81 -7.77 2.50
C ALA A 90 -3.78 -8.43 1.57
N ILE A 91 -4.24 -9.21 0.58
CA ILE A 91 -3.39 -9.83 -0.45
C ILE A 91 -2.83 -8.73 -1.36
N PHE A 92 -3.70 -7.80 -1.81
CA PHE A 92 -3.28 -6.66 -2.61
C PHE A 92 -2.20 -5.83 -1.91
N LYS A 93 -2.44 -5.44 -0.66
CA LYS A 93 -1.47 -4.65 0.12
C LYS A 93 -0.12 -5.37 0.28
N ALA A 94 -0.13 -6.69 0.45
CA ALA A 94 1.11 -7.47 0.52
C ALA A 94 1.81 -7.58 -0.84
N PHE A 95 1.07 -7.65 -1.94
CA PHE A 95 1.58 -7.64 -3.32
C PHE A 95 2.15 -6.26 -3.69
N GLU A 96 1.44 -5.19 -3.39
CA GLU A 96 1.86 -3.79 -3.56
C GLU A 96 3.17 -3.49 -2.86
N ALA A 97 3.35 -3.97 -1.61
CA ALA A 97 4.61 -3.80 -0.89
C ALA A 97 5.81 -4.44 -1.61
N GLN A 98 5.62 -5.58 -2.29
CA GLN A 98 6.65 -6.24 -3.08
C GLN A 98 6.89 -5.50 -4.41
N TYR A 99 5.81 -5.03 -5.05
CA TYR A 99 5.89 -4.19 -6.24
C TYR A 99 6.70 -2.91 -5.97
N TYR A 100 6.40 -2.23 -4.87
CA TYR A 100 7.12 -1.01 -4.47
C TYR A 100 8.59 -1.30 -4.17
N GLN A 101 8.87 -2.38 -3.46
CA GLN A 101 10.25 -2.79 -3.16
C GLN A 101 11.04 -3.06 -4.45
N PHE A 102 10.44 -3.74 -5.42
CA PHE A 102 11.08 -4.05 -6.71
C PHE A 102 11.39 -2.79 -7.53
N HIS A 103 10.44 -1.86 -7.57
CA HIS A 103 10.59 -0.61 -8.32
C HIS A 103 11.37 0.47 -7.57
N GLY A 104 11.66 0.27 -6.29
CA GLY A 104 12.31 1.27 -5.42
C GLY A 104 11.37 2.42 -5.08
N LEU A 105 10.08 2.15 -4.98
CA LEU A 105 9.02 3.08 -4.60
C LEU A 105 8.73 3.00 -3.09
N ALA A 106 8.16 4.05 -2.54
CA ALA A 106 7.57 4.03 -1.19
C ALA A 106 6.48 5.08 -1.04
N ASP A 107 5.50 4.80 -0.19
CA ASP A 107 4.55 5.81 0.28
C ASP A 107 5.24 6.78 1.24
N ALA A 108 5.07 8.07 0.98
CA ALA A 108 5.51 9.15 1.84
C ALA A 108 4.30 9.96 2.34
N TYR A 109 4.02 9.86 3.62
CA TYR A 109 2.96 10.64 4.28
C TYR A 109 3.57 11.94 4.77
N VAL A 110 3.20 13.05 4.11
CA VAL A 110 3.72 14.39 4.36
C VAL A 110 2.69 15.18 5.15
N GLU A 111 3.03 15.54 6.37
CA GLU A 111 2.25 16.47 7.20
C GLU A 111 2.91 17.86 7.16
N SER A 112 2.13 18.89 6.94
CA SER A 112 2.59 20.30 6.91
C SER A 112 1.64 21.22 7.67
N ALA A 113 2.14 22.36 8.16
CA ALA A 113 1.31 23.35 8.87
C ALA A 113 0.28 24.06 7.95
N SER A 114 0.53 24.08 6.64
CA SER A 114 -0.35 24.68 5.61
C SER A 114 -0.28 23.83 4.35
N THR A 115 -1.22 24.04 3.44
CA THR A 115 -1.20 23.38 2.13
C THR A 115 0.09 23.72 1.38
N LEU A 116 0.84 22.68 1.00
CA LEU A 116 2.05 22.82 0.18
C LEU A 116 1.66 23.00 -1.29
N ASN A 117 2.35 23.93 -1.97
CA ASN A 117 2.24 24.05 -3.41
C ASN A 117 3.10 22.99 -4.14
N GLU A 118 2.97 22.90 -5.47
CA GLU A 118 3.68 21.88 -6.27
C GLU A 118 5.20 22.01 -6.16
N ASP A 119 5.73 23.25 -6.15
CA ASP A 119 7.17 23.49 -6.03
C ASP A 119 7.71 23.06 -4.67
N GLU A 120 6.98 23.33 -3.59
CA GLU A 120 7.33 22.90 -2.23
C GLU A 120 7.28 21.39 -2.09
N LEU A 121 6.25 20.73 -2.64
CA LEU A 121 6.16 19.26 -2.68
C LEU A 121 7.33 18.67 -3.44
N MET A 122 7.70 19.26 -4.59
CA MET A 122 8.83 18.79 -5.39
C MET A 122 10.16 18.92 -4.61
N GLN A 123 10.37 20.04 -3.90
CA GLN A 123 11.58 20.22 -3.08
C GLN A 123 11.66 19.18 -1.94
N VAL A 124 10.54 18.93 -1.24
CA VAL A 124 10.46 17.91 -0.19
C VAL A 124 10.74 16.53 -0.77
N THR A 125 10.13 16.20 -1.91
CA THR A 125 10.32 14.92 -2.60
C THR A 125 11.78 14.69 -2.97
N ASN A 126 12.42 15.66 -3.64
CA ASN A 126 13.83 15.56 -4.05
C ASN A 126 14.77 15.37 -2.84
N ALA A 127 14.57 16.15 -1.78
CA ALA A 127 15.36 16.02 -0.56
C ALA A 127 15.20 14.64 0.13
N LEU A 128 14.02 14.03 0.03
CA LEU A 128 13.76 12.70 0.55
C LEU A 128 14.35 11.61 -0.33
N LEU A 129 14.27 11.73 -1.65
CA LEU A 129 14.89 10.80 -2.61
C LEU A 129 16.40 10.73 -2.40
N ASP A 130 17.07 11.88 -2.30
CA ASP A 130 18.51 11.98 -2.04
C ASP A 130 18.90 11.31 -0.71
N ARG A 131 18.03 11.44 0.30
CA ARG A 131 18.31 10.92 1.65
C ARG A 131 17.98 9.44 1.82
N THR A 132 17.02 8.93 1.07
CA THR A 132 16.52 7.54 1.19
C THR A 132 17.14 6.59 0.17
N GLY A 133 17.60 7.11 -0.97
CA GLY A 133 18.09 6.33 -2.10
C GLY A 133 16.96 5.62 -2.87
N LEU A 134 15.71 5.98 -2.63
CA LEU A 134 14.55 5.49 -3.39
C LEU A 134 14.54 6.08 -4.80
N LYS A 135 13.87 5.43 -5.72
CA LYS A 135 13.73 5.93 -7.10
C LYS A 135 12.61 6.93 -7.24
N ASP A 136 11.52 6.73 -6.49
CA ASP A 136 10.37 7.63 -6.49
C ASP A 136 9.56 7.48 -5.20
N LEU A 137 8.67 8.46 -4.93
CA LEU A 137 7.81 8.53 -3.77
C LEU A 137 6.37 8.81 -4.17
N ILE A 138 5.45 8.04 -3.60
CA ILE A 138 4.01 8.29 -3.69
C ILE A 138 3.64 9.20 -2.53
N ILE A 139 3.35 10.46 -2.84
CA ILE A 139 3.13 11.51 -1.83
C ILE A 139 1.66 11.55 -1.40
N HIS A 140 1.44 11.38 -0.10
CA HIS A 140 0.15 11.60 0.57
C HIS A 140 0.28 12.82 1.46
N SER A 141 -0.16 13.99 0.97
CA SER A 141 -0.05 15.26 1.70
C SER A 141 -1.27 15.51 2.56
N THR A 142 -1.07 15.90 3.81
CA THR A 142 -2.12 16.31 4.75
C THR A 142 -1.70 17.56 5.52
N VAL A 143 -2.68 18.42 5.82
CA VAL A 143 -2.45 19.58 6.67
C VAL A 143 -2.65 19.19 8.13
N ASN A 144 -1.68 19.52 8.98
CA ASN A 144 -1.74 19.30 10.42
C ASN A 144 -1.48 20.63 11.13
N GLU A 145 -2.55 21.27 11.61
CA GLU A 145 -2.51 22.57 12.28
C GLU A 145 -1.76 22.56 13.62
N GLU A 146 -1.46 21.39 14.18
CA GLU A 146 -0.62 21.28 15.37
C GLU A 146 0.86 21.57 15.09
N LEU A 147 1.29 21.52 13.83
CA LEU A 147 2.62 21.90 13.43
C LEU A 147 2.74 23.43 13.39
N ILE A 148 3.70 23.98 14.12
CA ILE A 148 3.99 25.45 14.12
C ILE A 148 4.55 25.90 12.77
N GLY A 149 5.20 24.97 12.02
CA GLY A 149 5.79 25.19 10.71
C GLY A 149 6.71 24.06 10.30
N GLY A 150 7.14 24.06 9.03
CA GLY A 150 7.94 22.99 8.44
C GLY A 150 7.10 21.77 8.03
N VAL A 151 7.78 20.65 7.79
CA VAL A 151 7.16 19.42 7.33
C VAL A 151 7.62 18.22 8.16
N ARG A 152 6.71 17.29 8.40
CA ARG A 152 7.01 15.97 8.97
C ARG A 152 6.67 14.92 7.93
N VAL A 153 7.60 14.02 7.62
CA VAL A 153 7.38 12.98 6.62
C VAL A 153 7.60 11.60 7.22
N LYS A 154 6.65 10.71 6.98
CA LYS A 154 6.75 9.31 7.36
C LYS A 154 6.88 8.45 6.11
N ILE A 155 7.95 7.66 6.03
CA ILE A 155 8.19 6.68 4.97
C ILE A 155 8.36 5.32 5.62
N GLY A 156 7.39 4.43 5.44
CA GLY A 156 7.35 3.15 6.14
C GLY A 156 7.36 3.32 7.67
N THR A 157 8.42 2.85 8.34
CA THR A 157 8.61 2.99 9.80
C THR A 157 9.48 4.17 10.20
N LYS A 158 10.10 4.87 9.25
CA LYS A 158 10.98 6.02 9.50
C LYS A 158 10.20 7.33 9.45
N VAL A 159 10.50 8.22 10.39
CA VAL A 159 9.96 9.58 10.44
C VAL A 159 11.09 10.57 10.25
N TYR A 160 10.90 11.45 9.28
CA TYR A 160 11.78 12.58 8.99
C TYR A 160 11.05 13.84 9.46
N ASP A 161 11.49 14.40 10.58
CA ASP A 161 10.83 15.54 11.21
C ASP A 161 11.69 16.79 11.01
N GLY A 162 11.31 17.61 10.04
CA GLY A 162 11.84 18.94 9.73
C GLY A 162 10.95 20.07 10.24
N SER A 163 10.12 19.79 11.26
CA SER A 163 9.27 20.82 11.83
C SER A 163 10.06 21.79 12.73
N VAL A 164 9.62 23.04 12.77
CA VAL A 164 10.18 24.09 13.67
C VAL A 164 10.08 23.65 15.14
N GLN A 165 9.05 22.91 15.50
CA GLN A 165 8.88 22.31 16.84
C GLN A 165 10.03 21.37 17.19
N ASN A 166 10.46 20.53 16.24
CA ASN A 166 11.58 19.61 16.45
C ASN A 166 12.90 20.36 16.62
N ASP A 167 13.13 21.41 15.83
CA ASP A 167 14.33 22.25 15.95
C ASP A 167 14.39 22.96 17.30
N LEU A 168 13.27 23.50 17.77
CA LEU A 168 13.17 24.08 19.12
C LEU A 168 13.44 23.05 20.21
N ASN A 169 12.87 21.84 20.12
CA ASN A 169 13.10 20.77 21.07
C ASN A 169 14.57 20.32 21.08
N GLN A 170 15.23 20.29 19.93
CA GLN A 170 16.67 19.98 19.86
C GLN A 170 17.53 21.08 20.51
N LEU A 171 17.17 22.36 20.32
CA LEU A 171 17.83 23.46 21.00
C LEU A 171 17.71 23.37 22.52
N VAL A 172 16.49 23.16 23.04
CA VAL A 172 16.26 22.97 24.48
C VAL A 172 17.07 21.80 25.04
N LYS A 173 17.14 20.67 24.32
CA LYS A 173 17.98 19.52 24.74
C LYS A 173 19.47 19.84 24.74
N LYS A 174 19.94 20.66 23.80
CA LYS A 174 21.35 21.10 23.79
C LYS A 174 21.66 22.01 25.00
N PHE A 175 20.78 22.94 25.33
CA PHE A 175 20.95 23.82 26.51
C PHE A 175 20.93 23.04 27.84
N ASN A 176 20.04 22.04 27.96
CA ASN A 176 19.94 21.23 29.19
C ASN A 176 21.11 20.22 29.35
N ARG A 177 21.93 19.97 28.33
CA ARG A 177 23.12 19.12 28.41
C ARG A 177 24.39 19.87 28.81
N VAL A 178 24.32 21.19 28.88
CA VAL A 178 25.47 22.07 29.23
C VAL A 178 25.47 22.44 30.73
N HIS A 179 24.47 21.95 31.47
CA HIS A 179 24.38 22.02 32.93
C HIS A 179 24.36 20.60 33.49
#